data_2192e901ec60146aad0d2b33e6f3d7ae
#
_entry.id   2192e901ec60146aad0d2b33e6f3d7ae
#
_cell.length_a   1.000
_cell.length_b   1.000
_cell.length_c   1.000
_cell.angle_alpha   90.00
_cell.angle_beta   90.00
_cell.angle_gamma   90.00
#
_symmetry.space_group_name_H-M   'P 1'
#
loop_
_entity.id
_entity.type
_entity.pdbx_description
1 polymer ?
#
loop_
_entity_poly.entity_id
_entity_poly.type
_entity_poly.pdbx_seq_one_letter_code
_entity_poly.pdbx_strand_id
1 'polypeptide(L)'
;MKTKHHRFFAATAAFLAALAAAVVLAQRSAASPSPVRLPDESALAAQLRFLAKRSLQGDAEATFEFARRVELGIGTEPDPAEAAYWYEVAEEQGYTLPADVIERLFL
;
A
#
# COMPACT_ATOMS: atom_id res chain seq x y z
N MET A 1 6.13 -27.13 -14.19
CA MET A 1 5.09 -26.29 -14.80
C MET A 1 4.05 -25.83 -13.81
N LYS A 2 3.55 -26.71 -12.93
CA LYS A 2 2.57 -26.32 -11.91
C LYS A 2 3.10 -25.27 -10.95
N THR A 3 4.38 -25.30 -10.64
CA THR A 3 5.02 -24.34 -9.73
C THR A 3 5.03 -22.91 -10.29
N LYS A 4 5.17 -22.75 -11.59
CA LYS A 4 5.13 -21.43 -12.24
C LYS A 4 3.74 -20.80 -12.18
N HIS A 5 2.70 -21.61 -12.34
CA HIS A 5 1.32 -21.14 -12.24
C HIS A 5 0.99 -20.70 -10.83
N HIS A 6 1.46 -21.41 -9.81
CA HIS A 6 1.25 -21.01 -8.41
C HIS A 6 1.87 -19.66 -8.09
N ARG A 7 3.08 -19.41 -8.56
CA ARG A 7 3.74 -18.12 -8.36
C ARG A 7 2.96 -16.98 -9.01
N PHE A 8 2.47 -17.22 -10.21
CA PHE A 8 1.69 -16.21 -10.93
C PHE A 8 0.39 -15.87 -10.19
N PHE A 9 -0.35 -16.89 -9.75
CA PHE A 9 -1.58 -16.68 -9.00
C PHE A 9 -1.35 -15.96 -7.68
N ALA A 10 -0.29 -16.29 -6.96
CA ALA A 10 0.04 -15.64 -5.70
C ALA A 10 0.29 -14.15 -5.87
N ALA A 11 1.03 -13.77 -6.90
CA ALA A 11 1.28 -12.37 -7.19
C ALA A 11 -0.01 -11.61 -7.54
N THR A 12 -0.88 -12.23 -8.35
CA THR A 12 -2.17 -11.64 -8.72
C THR A 12 -3.08 -11.46 -7.52
N ALA A 13 -3.13 -12.47 -6.65
CA ALA A 13 -3.95 -12.42 -5.44
C ALA A 13 -3.49 -11.30 -4.50
N ALA A 14 -2.18 -11.11 -4.35
CA ALA A 14 -1.64 -10.04 -3.52
C ALA A 14 -2.02 -8.66 -4.05
N PHE A 15 -1.99 -8.46 -5.36
CA PHE A 15 -2.42 -7.22 -5.98
C PHE A 15 -3.91 -6.94 -5.73
N LEU A 16 -4.75 -7.95 -5.88
CA LEU A 16 -6.18 -7.83 -5.63
C LEU A 16 -6.47 -7.50 -4.17
N ALA A 17 -5.73 -8.12 -3.24
CA ALA A 17 -5.88 -7.84 -1.82
C ALA A 17 -5.54 -6.39 -1.48
N ALA A 18 -4.51 -5.83 -2.09
CA ALA A 18 -4.13 -4.43 -1.88
C ALA A 18 -5.18 -3.46 -2.41
N LEU A 19 -5.75 -3.75 -3.58
CA LEU A 19 -6.86 -2.97 -4.13
C LEU A 19 -8.07 -3.03 -3.21
N ALA A 20 -8.40 -4.21 -2.71
CA ALA A 20 -9.51 -4.40 -1.79
C ALA A 20 -9.29 -3.60 -0.51
N ALA A 21 -8.08 -3.59 0.04
CA ALA A 21 -7.75 -2.82 1.22
C ALA A 21 -7.95 -1.32 0.99
N ALA A 22 -7.49 -0.79 -0.15
CA ALA A 22 -7.66 0.61 -0.50
C ALA A 22 -9.14 0.98 -0.64
N VAL A 23 -9.94 0.12 -1.26
CA VAL A 23 -11.39 0.32 -1.41
C VAL A 23 -12.09 0.27 -0.06
N VAL A 24 -11.74 -0.68 0.80
CA VAL A 24 -12.33 -0.81 2.14
C VAL A 24 -12.02 0.43 2.97
N LEU A 25 -10.82 0.96 2.92
CA LEU A 25 -10.46 2.18 3.61
C LEU A 25 -11.31 3.36 3.14
N ALA A 26 -11.53 3.47 1.84
CA ALA A 26 -12.38 4.50 1.26
C ALA A 26 -13.82 4.36 1.73
N GLN A 27 -14.34 3.14 1.79
CA GLN A 27 -15.69 2.86 2.27
C GLN A 27 -15.86 3.17 3.74
N ARG A 28 -14.88 2.81 4.58
CA ARG A 28 -14.90 3.15 6.00
C ARG A 28 -14.93 4.66 6.18
N SER A 29 -14.16 5.38 5.40
CA SER A 29 -14.13 6.82 5.42
C SER A 29 -15.52 7.42 5.09
N ALA A 30 -16.19 6.86 4.09
CA ALA A 30 -17.51 7.30 3.68
C ALA A 30 -18.61 6.88 4.65
N ALA A 31 -18.46 5.73 5.31
CA ALA A 31 -19.47 5.16 6.20
C ALA A 31 -19.47 5.76 7.60
N SER A 32 -18.52 6.60 7.94
CA SER A 32 -18.37 7.19 9.28
C SER A 32 -18.80 8.66 9.25
N PRO A 33 -20.09 8.96 9.36
CA PRO A 33 -20.58 10.33 9.32
C PRO A 33 -20.37 11.03 10.65
N SER A 34 -19.13 11.29 11.01
CA SER A 34 -18.83 12.05 12.19
C SER A 34 -18.79 13.54 11.85
N PRO A 35 -19.58 14.38 12.51
CA PRO A 35 -19.57 15.83 12.25
C PRO A 35 -18.26 16.48 12.72
N VAL A 36 -17.43 15.76 13.44
CA VAL A 36 -16.15 16.26 13.97
C VAL A 36 -14.96 15.77 13.11
N ARG A 37 -15.26 15.17 11.96
CA ARG A 37 -14.22 14.64 11.10
C ARG A 37 -13.37 15.76 10.52
N LEU A 38 -12.07 15.69 10.78
CA LEU A 38 -11.13 16.65 10.22
C LEU A 38 -11.03 16.41 8.70
N PRO A 39 -11.09 17.48 7.90
CA PRO A 39 -10.96 17.37 6.43
C PRO A 39 -9.70 16.63 6.00
N ASP A 40 -8.68 16.67 6.82
CA ASP A 40 -7.37 16.08 6.54
C ASP A 40 -7.41 14.55 6.39
N GLU A 41 -8.27 13.86 7.17
CA GLU A 41 -8.37 12.40 7.06
C GLU A 41 -8.88 11.95 5.70
N SER A 42 -9.91 12.65 5.18
CA SER A 42 -10.44 12.33 3.85
C SER A 42 -9.40 12.62 2.75
N ALA A 43 -8.68 13.72 2.90
CA ALA A 43 -7.63 14.08 1.95
C ALA A 43 -6.49 13.05 1.97
N LEU A 44 -6.08 12.60 3.16
CA LEU A 44 -5.02 11.60 3.29
C LEU A 44 -5.44 10.25 2.69
N ALA A 45 -6.70 9.84 2.92
CA ALA A 45 -7.21 8.61 2.32
C ALA A 45 -7.28 8.71 0.80
N ALA A 46 -7.67 9.86 0.26
CA ALA A 46 -7.71 10.09 -1.17
C ALA A 46 -6.30 10.06 -1.79
N GLN A 47 -5.32 10.66 -1.12
CA GLN A 47 -3.94 10.61 -1.53
C GLN A 47 -3.40 9.18 -1.54
N LEU A 48 -3.76 8.40 -0.53
CA LEU A 48 -3.34 7.01 -0.45
C LEU A 48 -3.90 6.19 -1.62
N ARG A 49 -5.16 6.39 -1.97
CA ARG A 49 -5.77 5.73 -3.14
C ARG A 49 -5.08 6.14 -4.44
N PHE A 50 -4.72 7.40 -4.56
CA PHE A 50 -4.00 7.89 -5.72
C PHE A 50 -2.64 7.20 -5.86
N LEU A 51 -1.90 7.07 -4.75
CA LEU A 51 -0.62 6.38 -4.74
C LEU A 51 -0.77 4.89 -5.08
N ALA A 52 -1.80 4.24 -4.55
CA ALA A 52 -2.09 2.84 -4.87
C ALA A 52 -2.34 2.67 -6.37
N LYS A 53 -3.10 3.56 -6.97
CA LYS A 53 -3.38 3.52 -8.41
C LYS A 53 -2.11 3.69 -9.23
N ARG A 54 -1.24 4.63 -8.86
CA ARG A 54 0.02 4.83 -9.53
C ARG A 54 0.96 3.63 -9.36
N SER A 55 0.94 3.01 -8.20
CA SER A 55 1.70 1.80 -7.93
C SER A 55 1.30 0.68 -8.90
N LEU A 56 0.01 0.52 -9.15
CA LEU A 56 -0.49 -0.49 -10.10
C LEU A 56 -0.06 -0.20 -11.53
N GLN A 57 0.28 1.03 -11.83
CA GLN A 57 0.80 1.44 -13.14
C GLN A 57 2.31 1.24 -13.27
N GLY A 58 2.96 0.72 -12.23
CA GLY A 58 4.39 0.46 -12.23
C GLY A 58 5.26 1.61 -11.77
N ASP A 59 4.67 2.64 -11.15
CA ASP A 59 5.42 3.78 -10.63
C ASP A 59 6.09 3.39 -9.31
N ALA A 60 7.40 3.11 -9.38
CA ALA A 60 8.18 2.63 -8.24
C ALA A 60 8.20 3.61 -7.07
N GLU A 61 8.33 4.89 -7.36
CA GLU A 61 8.33 5.93 -6.34
C GLU A 61 6.99 6.02 -5.63
N ALA A 62 5.90 5.95 -6.39
CA ALA A 62 4.55 5.93 -5.81
C ALA A 62 4.34 4.69 -4.94
N THR A 63 4.86 3.54 -5.36
CA THR A 63 4.79 2.32 -4.58
C THR A 63 5.55 2.46 -3.26
N PHE A 64 6.74 3.05 -3.30
CA PHE A 64 7.52 3.30 -2.10
C PHE A 64 6.77 4.23 -1.15
N GLU A 65 6.22 5.32 -1.65
CA GLU A 65 5.47 6.27 -0.82
C GLU A 65 4.20 5.64 -0.26
N PHE A 66 3.52 4.81 -1.05
CA PHE A 66 2.37 4.06 -0.59
C PHE A 66 2.76 3.13 0.58
N ALA A 67 3.84 2.38 0.42
CA ALA A 67 4.34 1.49 1.48
C ALA A 67 4.66 2.27 2.76
N ARG A 68 5.32 3.41 2.62
CA ARG A 68 5.69 4.25 3.75
C ARG A 68 4.45 4.73 4.52
N ARG A 69 3.42 5.13 3.82
CA ARG A 69 2.18 5.58 4.43
C ARG A 69 1.44 4.45 5.13
N VAL A 70 1.45 3.27 4.55
CA VAL A 70 0.86 2.07 5.17
C VAL A 70 1.65 1.71 6.44
N GLU A 71 2.95 1.80 6.40
CA GLU A 71 3.78 1.54 7.57
C GLU A 71 3.48 2.50 8.72
N LEU A 72 3.40 3.78 8.40
CA LEU A 72 3.25 4.85 9.40
C LEU A 72 1.79 5.14 9.79
N GLY A 73 0.84 4.61 9.04
CA GLY A 73 -0.57 4.87 9.29
C GLY A 73 -1.03 6.24 8.80
N ILE A 74 -0.50 6.71 7.68
CA ILE A 74 -0.89 8.00 7.10
C ILE A 74 -2.02 7.74 6.10
N GLY A 75 -3.24 8.06 6.48
CA GLY A 75 -4.44 7.81 5.68
C GLY A 75 -5.02 6.42 5.84
N THR A 76 -4.45 5.60 6.70
CA THR A 76 -4.91 4.24 7.00
C THR A 76 -4.36 3.83 8.38
N GLU A 77 -4.80 2.69 8.88
CA GLU A 77 -4.20 2.12 10.09
C GLU A 77 -2.79 1.62 9.78
N PRO A 78 -1.83 1.77 10.71
CA PRO A 78 -0.47 1.27 10.49
C PRO A 78 -0.47 -0.25 10.29
N ASP A 79 0.21 -0.72 9.27
CA ASP A 79 0.37 -2.14 8.99
C ASP A 79 1.78 -2.40 8.45
N PRO A 80 2.75 -2.65 9.34
CA PRO A 80 4.13 -2.89 8.91
C PRO A 80 4.31 -4.13 8.04
N ALA A 81 3.49 -5.17 8.24
CA ALA A 81 3.58 -6.39 7.46
C ALA A 81 3.15 -6.14 6.00
N GLU A 82 2.06 -5.41 5.81
CA GLU A 82 1.63 -5.03 4.48
C GLU A 82 2.62 -4.06 3.84
N ALA A 83 3.14 -3.12 4.63
CA ALA A 83 4.14 -2.18 4.14
C ALA A 83 5.38 -2.91 3.62
N ALA A 84 5.86 -3.94 4.33
CA ALA A 84 7.01 -4.72 3.89
C ALA A 84 6.78 -5.32 2.51
N TYR A 85 5.60 -5.86 2.27
CA TYR A 85 5.24 -6.38 0.95
C TYR A 85 5.34 -5.30 -0.13
N TRP A 86 4.79 -4.11 0.13
CA TRP A 86 4.80 -3.03 -0.86
C TRP A 86 6.19 -2.43 -1.07
N TYR A 87 7.05 -2.44 -0.05
CA TYR A 87 8.45 -2.07 -0.25
C TYR A 87 9.16 -3.04 -1.19
N GLU A 88 8.86 -4.34 -1.07
CA GLU A 88 9.41 -5.34 -2.00
C GLU A 88 8.92 -5.08 -3.43
N VAL A 89 7.65 -4.75 -3.59
CA VAL A 89 7.10 -4.41 -4.92
C VAL A 89 7.81 -3.19 -5.49
N ALA A 90 8.05 -2.17 -4.68
CA ALA A 90 8.79 -0.98 -5.12
C ALA A 90 10.18 -1.34 -5.60
N GLU A 91 10.87 -2.21 -4.89
CA GLU A 91 12.19 -2.69 -5.25
C GLU A 91 12.17 -3.44 -6.59
N GLU A 92 11.19 -4.31 -6.79
CA GLU A 92 10.99 -5.01 -8.06
C GLU A 92 10.71 -4.05 -9.21
N GLN A 93 10.09 -2.92 -8.92
CA GLN A 93 9.82 -1.87 -9.90
C GLN A 93 11.02 -0.98 -10.18
N GLY A 94 12.11 -1.17 -9.45
CA GLY A 94 13.35 -0.44 -9.66
C GLY A 94 13.71 0.61 -8.61
N TYR A 95 12.95 0.68 -7.52
CA TYR A 95 13.25 1.61 -6.44
C TYR A 95 14.34 1.03 -5.52
N THR A 96 15.30 1.86 -5.14
CA THR A 96 16.33 1.46 -4.18
C THR A 96 15.86 1.79 -2.78
N LEU A 97 15.61 0.76 -1.97
CA LEU A 97 15.14 0.96 -0.60
C LEU A 97 16.22 1.61 0.27
N PRO A 98 15.86 2.59 1.10
CA PRO A 98 16.79 3.15 2.09
C PRO A 98 17.24 2.10 3.11
N ALA A 99 18.45 2.23 3.62
CA ALA A 99 19.01 1.28 4.57
C ALA A 99 18.17 1.13 5.85
N ASP A 100 17.59 2.22 6.33
CA ASP A 100 16.77 2.20 7.53
C ASP A 100 15.49 1.38 7.34
N VAL A 101 14.92 1.40 6.15
CA VAL A 101 13.75 0.58 5.82
C VAL A 101 14.14 -0.90 5.86
N ILE A 102 15.28 -1.23 5.26
CA ILE A 102 15.78 -2.60 5.21
C ILE A 102 16.01 -3.13 6.62
N GLU A 103 16.69 -2.35 7.46
CA GLU A 103 16.97 -2.75 8.83
C GLU A 103 15.69 -2.93 9.66
N ARG A 104 14.75 -2.01 9.51
CA ARG A 104 13.54 -1.98 10.32
C ARG A 104 12.57 -3.09 9.99
N LEU A 105 12.45 -3.45 8.72
CA LEU A 105 11.41 -4.36 8.27
C LEU A 105 11.90 -5.72 7.77
N PHE A 106 13.17 -5.85 7.43
CA PHE A 106 13.69 -7.07 6.79
C PHE A 106 14.85 -7.74 7.54
N LEU A 107 15.38 -7.10 8.57
CA LEU A 107 16.49 -7.67 9.34
C LEU A 107 16.11 -8.03 10.80
#